data_d49047eca6d9058c892654136505c7d6
#
_entry.id   d49047eca6d9058c892654136505c7d6
#
_cell.length_a   1.000
_cell.length_b   1.000
_cell.length_c   1.000
_cell.angle_alpha   90.00
_cell.angle_beta   90.00
_cell.angle_gamma   90.00
#
_symmetry.space_group_name_H-M   'P 1'
#
loop_
_entity.id
_entity.type
_entity.pdbx_description
1 polymer ?
#
loop_
_entity_poly.entity_id
_entity_poly.type
_entity_poly.pdbx_seq_one_letter_code
_entity_poly.pdbx_strand_id
1 'polypeptide(L)'
;MRTPTTTSYSQLTAKVIHRHGRRQRSDRHAIRIATALLSKVAFSTALLGTALFGTGCSSNSADNQSANTQSANTQSTKASQELSGSILVSAAASLNSSFTEISKAFMEQHPKAKVTLNFGSSGQIAAQIEQGAPADIAAFADTAPMQALEEAQFVLAPSKIFARNSLTIVTKANNPKNIRSLADLATVGTVSLCVQTAPCGKFAEQSLTTAGVSIAESNITRGADAQATMRAVTEGDAEAGIVYATDASPEASVAIEQRYNINNEYPIAVTRSSSQRVLAAAFMEFVLSAAGQNVLSRDGFLAP
;
A
#
# COMPACT_ATOMS: atom_id res chain seq x y z
N MET A 1 45.45 -4.21 -64.94
CA MET A 1 46.51 -5.08 -64.37
C MET A 1 46.18 -5.44 -62.95
N ARG A 2 46.05 -6.76 -62.71
CA ARG A 2 46.06 -7.48 -61.42
C ARG A 2 44.99 -7.18 -60.38
N THR A 3 43.98 -7.98 -60.36
CA THR A 3 43.24 -8.48 -59.19
C THR A 3 44.16 -9.35 -58.30
N PRO A 4 43.96 -9.40 -57.01
CA PRO A 4 43.82 -10.70 -56.34
C PRO A 4 42.70 -10.73 -55.32
N THR A 5 41.86 -11.73 -55.41
CA THR A 5 41.82 -13.01 -54.71
C THR A 5 41.14 -12.98 -53.33
N THR A 6 39.90 -13.40 -53.33
CA THR A 6 39.11 -13.98 -52.26
C THR A 6 39.91 -15.00 -51.46
N THR A 7 39.92 -14.89 -50.12
CA THR A 7 40.27 -15.99 -49.22
C THR A 7 39.13 -16.18 -48.25
N SER A 8 38.52 -17.33 -48.42
CA SER A 8 37.53 -18.01 -47.58
C SER A 8 38.13 -18.31 -46.17
N TYR A 9 37.44 -17.90 -45.12
CA TYR A 9 37.61 -18.47 -43.77
C TYR A 9 36.29 -19.14 -43.37
N SER A 10 36.16 -20.36 -43.87
CA SER A 10 35.25 -21.36 -43.36
C SER A 10 36.16 -22.41 -42.65
N GLN A 11 35.77 -22.79 -41.44
CA GLN A 11 36.26 -23.86 -40.57
C GLN A 11 37.06 -23.41 -39.36
N LEU A 12 36.32 -23.16 -38.26
CA LEU A 12 36.80 -23.46 -36.91
C LEU A 12 35.60 -23.36 -35.92
N THR A 13 34.64 -24.28 -36.09
CA THR A 13 33.63 -24.58 -35.06
C THR A 13 33.40 -26.09 -35.04
N ALA A 14 34.21 -26.81 -34.27
CA ALA A 14 33.87 -28.13 -33.74
C ALA A 14 34.99 -28.63 -32.87
N LYS A 15 34.93 -28.39 -31.58
CA LYS A 15 35.50 -29.25 -30.50
C LYS A 15 35.51 -28.47 -29.19
N VAL A 16 34.45 -28.50 -28.45
CA VAL A 16 34.42 -28.59 -26.97
C VAL A 16 32.97 -28.92 -26.57
N ILE A 17 32.53 -30.13 -26.84
CA ILE A 17 31.40 -30.75 -26.15
C ILE A 17 31.82 -32.19 -25.92
N HIS A 18 32.44 -32.44 -24.79
CA HIS A 18 32.45 -33.74 -24.11
C HIS A 18 33.29 -33.63 -22.85
N ARG A 19 32.62 -33.47 -21.73
CA ARG A 19 32.96 -34.01 -20.40
C ARG A 19 32.33 -33.12 -19.33
N HIS A 20 31.16 -33.50 -18.88
CA HIS A 20 30.77 -33.58 -17.45
C HIS A 20 29.31 -34.04 -17.39
N GLY A 21 29.08 -35.23 -17.87
CA GLY A 21 27.89 -35.99 -17.51
C GLY A 21 28.34 -37.13 -16.60
N ARG A 22 28.19 -36.95 -15.29
CA ARG A 22 28.00 -38.04 -14.31
C ARG A 22 28.03 -37.47 -12.89
N ARG A 23 26.95 -37.82 -12.20
CA ARG A 23 26.71 -37.76 -10.75
C ARG A 23 25.82 -36.59 -10.33
N GLN A 24 24.56 -36.87 -10.31
CA GLN A 24 23.78 -36.89 -9.06
C GLN A 24 22.47 -37.64 -9.30
N ARG A 25 22.51 -38.93 -9.08
CA ARG A 25 21.36 -39.78 -8.76
C ARG A 25 21.21 -39.77 -7.24
N SER A 26 19.96 -39.80 -6.79
CA SER A 26 19.58 -40.21 -5.45
C SER A 26 19.61 -39.13 -4.39
N ASP A 27 18.44 -38.58 -4.15
CA ASP A 27 17.87 -38.61 -2.79
C ASP A 27 16.38 -38.24 -2.87
N ARG A 28 15.61 -39.26 -3.29
CA ARG A 28 14.18 -39.33 -2.98
C ARG A 28 14.07 -39.96 -1.61
N HIS A 29 13.99 -39.17 -0.56
CA HIS A 29 13.55 -39.68 0.73
C HIS A 29 12.19 -39.10 1.05
N ALA A 30 11.27 -40.01 1.03
CA ALA A 30 9.93 -39.97 1.53
C ALA A 30 9.83 -39.26 2.88
N ILE A 31 9.01 -38.20 2.95
CA ILE A 31 8.46 -37.74 4.22
C ILE A 31 7.14 -38.48 4.39
N ARG A 32 7.18 -39.45 5.25
CA ARG A 32 6.04 -40.23 5.74
C ARG A 32 5.12 -39.33 6.56
N ILE A 33 3.85 -39.39 6.20
CA ILE A 33 2.68 -39.04 6.97
C ILE A 33 2.77 -39.69 8.36
N ALA A 34 2.72 -38.88 9.40
CA ALA A 34 2.42 -39.32 10.75
C ALA A 34 1.06 -38.71 11.15
N THR A 35 0.01 -39.46 10.82
CA THR A 35 -1.31 -39.41 11.46
C THR A 35 -1.26 -40.18 12.79
N ALA A 36 -2.00 -39.65 13.74
CA ALA A 36 -2.49 -40.24 15.01
C ALA A 36 -1.83 -39.60 16.23
N LEU A 37 -2.62 -38.95 17.09
CA LEU A 37 -3.47 -39.64 18.06
C LEU A 37 -4.46 -38.64 18.69
N LEU A 38 -5.73 -39.05 18.64
CA LEU A 38 -6.80 -38.58 19.50
C LEU A 38 -6.41 -38.75 20.98
N SER A 39 -6.66 -37.72 21.76
CA SER A 39 -6.90 -37.92 23.18
C SER A 39 -8.19 -37.21 23.57
N LYS A 40 -9.22 -38.00 23.70
CA LYS A 40 -10.47 -37.70 24.39
C LYS A 40 -10.16 -37.58 25.87
N VAL A 41 -10.56 -36.50 26.51
CA VAL A 41 -10.86 -36.49 27.94
C VAL A 41 -12.26 -35.95 28.09
N ALA A 42 -13.13 -36.81 28.43
CA ALA A 42 -14.53 -36.58 28.81
C ALA A 42 -14.61 -36.52 30.35
N PHE A 43 -15.66 -35.83 30.78
CA PHE A 43 -16.34 -35.96 32.05
C PHE A 43 -15.73 -35.35 33.33
N SER A 44 -16.45 -34.37 33.87
CA SER A 44 -17.09 -34.57 35.15
C SER A 44 -18.18 -33.52 35.40
N THR A 45 -19.38 -34.04 35.50
CA THR A 45 -20.59 -33.47 36.11
C THR A 45 -20.51 -33.57 37.63
N ALA A 46 -20.90 -32.55 38.38
CA ALA A 46 -21.51 -32.62 39.73
C ALA A 46 -22.13 -31.24 39.99
N LEU A 47 -23.39 -31.13 40.02
CA LEU A 47 -24.42 -31.38 40.99
C LEU A 47 -24.56 -30.30 42.07
N LEU A 48 -25.74 -29.63 41.97
CA LEU A 48 -26.68 -29.20 43.02
C LEU A 48 -26.15 -28.43 44.23
N GLY A 49 -26.76 -27.28 44.42
CA GLY A 49 -26.85 -26.54 45.68
C GLY A 49 -28.00 -25.56 45.64
N THR A 50 -29.18 -26.07 45.98
CA THR A 50 -30.42 -25.34 46.31
C THR A 50 -30.34 -24.68 47.70
N ALA A 51 -31.06 -23.58 47.82
CA ALA A 51 -31.75 -23.06 48.99
C ALA A 51 -31.39 -21.58 49.27
N LEU A 52 -32.20 -20.67 49.70
CA LEU A 52 -33.58 -20.60 50.18
C LEU A 52 -33.92 -19.10 50.33
N PHE A 53 -35.09 -18.72 50.01
CA PHE A 53 -35.97 -17.67 50.52
C PHE A 53 -35.45 -16.62 51.52
N GLY A 54 -35.77 -15.38 51.21
CA GLY A 54 -35.78 -14.27 52.13
C GLY A 54 -36.72 -13.15 51.65
N THR A 55 -38.03 -13.37 51.83
CA THR A 55 -39.08 -12.37 51.77
C THR A 55 -38.95 -11.40 52.94
N GLY A 56 -38.94 -10.12 52.63
CA GLY A 56 -39.07 -9.06 53.64
C GLY A 56 -39.77 -7.83 53.05
N CYS A 57 -41.09 -7.83 53.09
CA CYS A 57 -41.90 -6.63 53.00
C CYS A 57 -41.81 -5.83 54.29
N SER A 58 -41.59 -4.56 54.22
CA SER A 58 -42.19 -3.63 55.19
C SER A 58 -42.36 -2.24 54.59
N SER A 59 -43.51 -1.75 54.75
CA SER A 59 -44.21 -0.61 54.32
C SER A 59 -43.85 0.69 55.02
N ASN A 60 -44.14 1.79 54.34
CA ASN A 60 -44.56 3.15 54.79
C ASN A 60 -43.54 4.09 55.42
N SER A 61 -43.31 5.21 54.84
CA SER A 61 -44.09 6.46 55.13
C SER A 61 -43.62 7.58 54.23
N ALA A 62 -44.58 8.34 53.74
CA ALA A 62 -44.39 9.61 53.07
C ALA A 62 -43.81 10.64 54.01
N ASP A 63 -42.87 11.43 53.53
CA ASP A 63 -42.79 12.83 53.85
C ASP A 63 -42.12 13.64 52.76
N ASN A 64 -42.79 14.68 52.48
CA ASN A 64 -42.62 15.69 51.47
C ASN A 64 -41.57 16.68 51.91
N GLN A 65 -40.52 16.95 51.10
CA GLN A 65 -39.91 18.32 51.11
C GLN A 65 -38.99 18.55 49.90
N SER A 66 -39.42 19.55 49.15
CA SER A 66 -38.69 20.60 48.43
C SER A 66 -37.39 20.24 47.66
N ALA A 67 -37.57 20.37 46.38
CA ALA A 67 -36.68 20.98 45.37
C ALA A 67 -35.31 21.48 45.88
N ASN A 68 -34.28 20.81 45.37
CA ASN A 68 -33.06 21.52 44.98
C ASN A 68 -32.49 20.91 43.71
N THR A 69 -32.81 21.58 42.59
CA THR A 69 -32.31 21.25 41.26
C THR A 69 -30.83 21.64 41.17
N GLN A 70 -29.94 20.79 41.62
CA GLN A 70 -28.56 20.88 41.21
C GLN A 70 -28.39 20.11 39.94
N SER A 71 -28.43 20.85 38.81
CA SER A 71 -27.90 20.38 37.55
C SER A 71 -26.43 19.95 37.76
N ALA A 72 -26.22 18.69 38.02
CA ALA A 72 -24.91 18.09 37.89
C ALA A 72 -24.56 18.13 36.40
N ASN A 73 -23.84 19.17 36.01
CA ASN A 73 -23.18 19.29 34.73
C ASN A 73 -22.06 18.20 34.72
N THR A 74 -22.47 17.00 34.34
CA THR A 74 -21.52 15.91 34.11
C THR A 74 -20.78 16.24 32.82
N GLN A 75 -19.81 17.16 32.93
CA GLN A 75 -18.75 17.23 31.95
C GLN A 75 -18.04 15.87 31.97
N SER A 76 -18.46 15.01 31.05
CA SER A 76 -17.72 13.82 30.68
C SER A 76 -16.37 14.29 30.13
N THR A 77 -15.43 14.55 30.98
CA THR A 77 -14.02 14.61 30.62
C THR A 77 -13.66 13.22 30.13
N LYS A 78 -13.80 13.00 28.83
CA LYS A 78 -13.23 11.88 28.12
C LYS A 78 -11.73 11.97 28.38
N ALA A 79 -11.25 11.28 29.42
CA ALA A 79 -9.82 11.13 29.66
C ALA A 79 -9.26 10.59 28.35
N SER A 80 -8.53 11.40 27.62
CA SER A 80 -7.85 10.96 26.41
C SER A 80 -6.86 9.89 26.85
N GLN A 81 -7.18 8.64 26.58
CA GLN A 81 -6.28 7.53 26.85
C GLN A 81 -4.97 7.83 26.09
N GLU A 82 -3.89 7.98 26.83
CA GLU A 82 -2.60 8.31 26.25
C GLU A 82 -2.16 7.18 25.31
N LEU A 83 -2.02 7.49 24.02
CA LEU A 83 -1.63 6.54 23.00
C LEU A 83 -0.15 6.18 23.18
N SER A 84 0.15 4.89 23.25
CA SER A 84 1.52 4.39 23.40
C SER A 84 1.70 3.07 22.64
N GLY A 85 2.95 2.75 22.31
CA GLY A 85 3.30 1.54 21.58
C GLY A 85 3.93 1.85 20.21
N SER A 86 4.08 0.81 19.39
CA SER A 86 4.70 0.93 18.05
C SER A 86 3.81 0.30 17.00
N ILE A 87 3.63 0.98 15.88
CA ILE A 87 2.92 0.47 14.69
C ILE A 87 3.80 0.50 13.47
N LEU A 88 3.57 -0.46 12.57
CA LEU A 88 4.13 -0.51 11.23
C LEU A 88 3.04 -0.16 10.20
N VAL A 89 3.26 0.92 9.47
CA VAL A 89 2.40 1.37 8.38
C VAL A 89 3.04 0.96 7.07
N SER A 90 2.39 0.06 6.33
CA SER A 90 2.81 -0.36 4.98
C SER A 90 2.01 0.40 3.94
N ALA A 91 2.69 1.24 3.17
CA ALA A 91 2.07 2.24 2.32
C ALA A 91 2.62 2.24 0.88
N ALA A 92 1.81 2.69 -0.07
CA ALA A 92 2.24 2.89 -1.44
C ALA A 92 3.42 3.87 -1.53
N ALA A 93 4.37 3.62 -2.45
CA ALA A 93 5.58 4.44 -2.60
C ALA A 93 5.28 5.92 -2.87
N SER A 94 4.19 6.23 -3.57
CA SER A 94 3.73 7.61 -3.82
C SER A 94 3.32 8.38 -2.56
N LEU A 95 3.11 7.68 -1.43
CA LEU A 95 2.77 8.28 -0.13
C LEU A 95 4.00 8.64 0.72
N ASN A 96 5.22 8.42 0.22
CA ASN A 96 6.45 8.52 1.03
C ASN A 96 6.58 9.89 1.71
N SER A 97 6.51 10.99 0.95
CA SER A 97 6.63 12.35 1.48
C SER A 97 5.57 12.64 2.51
N SER A 98 4.31 12.52 2.12
CA SER A 98 3.15 12.87 2.96
C SER A 98 3.09 12.02 4.23
N PHE A 99 3.28 10.70 4.14
CA PHE A 99 3.20 9.82 5.31
C PHE A 99 4.38 9.99 6.25
N THR A 100 5.57 10.37 5.74
CA THR A 100 6.70 10.73 6.60
C THR A 100 6.37 11.94 7.45
N GLU A 101 5.80 13.00 6.87
CA GLU A 101 5.39 14.19 7.59
C GLU A 101 4.22 13.93 8.53
N ILE A 102 3.16 13.24 8.05
CA ILE A 102 2.00 12.87 8.87
C ILE A 102 2.44 12.05 10.10
N SER A 103 3.33 11.07 9.91
CA SER A 103 3.84 10.24 11.00
C SER A 103 4.61 11.06 12.03
N LYS A 104 5.42 12.02 11.58
CA LYS A 104 6.14 12.93 12.47
C LYS A 104 5.16 13.78 13.27
N ALA A 105 4.18 14.41 12.62
CA ALA A 105 3.17 15.24 13.28
C ALA A 105 2.32 14.43 14.28
N PHE A 106 1.98 13.18 13.94
CA PHE A 106 1.29 12.27 14.86
C PHE A 106 2.11 11.96 16.11
N MET A 107 3.39 11.61 15.94
CA MET A 107 4.29 11.31 17.07
C MET A 107 4.59 12.54 17.93
N GLU A 108 4.59 13.75 17.37
CA GLU A 108 4.71 14.99 18.15
C GLU A 108 3.50 15.20 19.08
N GLN A 109 2.29 14.83 18.64
CA GLN A 109 1.08 14.88 19.46
C GLN A 109 0.99 13.69 20.43
N HIS A 110 1.64 12.58 20.14
CA HIS A 110 1.62 11.35 20.92
C HIS A 110 3.03 10.83 21.19
N PRO A 111 3.79 11.46 22.12
CA PRO A 111 5.24 11.19 22.30
C PRO A 111 5.58 9.76 22.72
N LYS A 112 4.60 8.99 23.24
CA LYS A 112 4.76 7.57 23.59
C LYS A 112 4.41 6.61 22.47
N ALA A 113 3.92 7.13 21.33
CA ALA A 113 3.65 6.36 20.13
C ALA A 113 4.86 6.39 19.20
N LYS A 114 5.13 5.25 18.55
CA LYS A 114 6.13 5.13 17.48
C LYS A 114 5.47 4.65 16.20
N VAL A 115 5.69 5.34 15.12
CA VAL A 115 5.25 4.95 13.77
C VAL A 115 6.48 4.61 12.94
N THR A 116 6.49 3.42 12.35
CA THR A 116 7.49 2.97 11.38
C THR A 116 6.81 2.83 10.03
N LEU A 117 7.46 3.27 8.98
CA LEU A 117 6.93 3.27 7.62
C LEU A 117 7.67 2.23 6.77
N ASN A 118 6.91 1.51 5.94
CA ASN A 118 7.39 0.59 4.91
C ASN A 118 6.72 0.98 3.60
N PHE A 119 7.51 1.27 2.57
CA PHE A 119 6.99 1.73 1.28
C PHE A 119 7.28 0.74 0.16
N GLY A 120 6.32 0.61 -0.77
CA GLY A 120 6.44 -0.25 -1.93
C GLY A 120 5.24 -0.15 -2.87
N SER A 121 5.17 -1.02 -3.86
CA SER A 121 3.97 -1.14 -4.69
C SER A 121 2.80 -1.72 -3.88
N SER A 122 1.59 -1.15 -4.04
CA SER A 122 0.40 -1.60 -3.31
C SER A 122 0.13 -3.11 -3.48
N GLY A 123 0.28 -3.64 -4.68
CA GLY A 123 0.10 -5.08 -4.93
C GLY A 123 1.17 -5.96 -4.26
N GLN A 124 2.42 -5.50 -4.22
CA GLN A 124 3.49 -6.22 -3.52
C GLN A 124 3.26 -6.22 -2.01
N ILE A 125 2.87 -5.08 -1.43
CA ILE A 125 2.57 -4.99 -0.01
C ILE A 125 1.36 -5.86 0.35
N ALA A 126 0.31 -5.84 -0.47
CA ALA A 126 -0.84 -6.71 -0.25
C ALA A 126 -0.44 -8.20 -0.24
N ALA A 127 0.33 -8.65 -1.23
CA ALA A 127 0.83 -10.01 -1.28
C ALA A 127 1.72 -10.37 -0.07
N GLN A 128 2.53 -9.44 0.43
CA GLN A 128 3.33 -9.64 1.63
C GLN A 128 2.44 -9.82 2.89
N ILE A 129 1.39 -8.99 3.02
CA ILE A 129 0.42 -9.11 4.14
C ILE A 129 -0.30 -10.46 4.07
N GLU A 130 -0.74 -10.90 2.89
CA GLU A 130 -1.34 -12.22 2.68
C GLU A 130 -0.39 -13.37 3.06
N GLN A 131 0.91 -13.20 2.85
CA GLN A 131 1.95 -14.16 3.24
C GLN A 131 2.35 -14.06 4.72
N GLY A 132 1.70 -13.19 5.49
CA GLY A 132 1.93 -13.04 6.92
C GLY A 132 3.02 -12.04 7.31
N ALA A 133 3.44 -11.18 6.39
CA ALA A 133 4.34 -10.08 6.74
C ALA A 133 3.67 -9.14 7.76
N PRO A 134 4.39 -8.65 8.76
CA PRO A 134 3.82 -7.76 9.75
C PRO A 134 3.43 -6.42 9.13
N ALA A 135 2.24 -5.96 9.46
CA ALA A 135 1.74 -4.61 9.18
C ALA A 135 0.59 -4.31 10.15
N ASP A 136 0.51 -3.10 10.66
CA ASP A 136 -0.60 -2.66 11.49
C ASP A 136 -1.61 -1.85 10.66
N ILE A 137 -1.13 -1.17 9.62
CA ILE A 137 -1.93 -0.40 8.67
C ILE A 137 -1.46 -0.72 7.25
N ALA A 138 -2.43 -0.87 6.35
CA ALA A 138 -2.24 -0.87 4.91
C ALA A 138 -2.83 0.41 4.31
N ALA A 139 -2.05 1.15 3.50
CA ALA A 139 -2.48 2.37 2.80
C ALA A 139 -2.02 2.31 1.34
N PHE A 140 -2.96 2.22 0.42
CA PHE A 140 -2.68 1.87 -0.98
C PHE A 140 -3.05 2.98 -1.96
N ALA A 141 -2.49 2.89 -3.15
CA ALA A 141 -2.77 3.78 -4.28
C ALA A 141 -3.79 3.18 -5.28
N ASP A 142 -4.45 2.09 -4.92
CA ASP A 142 -5.52 1.44 -5.71
C ASP A 142 -6.46 0.71 -4.75
N THR A 143 -7.74 0.72 -5.07
CA THR A 143 -8.77 0.01 -4.30
C THR A 143 -8.70 -1.51 -4.48
N ALA A 144 -8.30 -2.01 -5.65
CA ALA A 144 -8.33 -3.45 -5.95
C ALA A 144 -7.47 -4.30 -4.97
N PRO A 145 -6.19 -4.00 -4.66
CA PRO A 145 -5.45 -4.77 -3.67
C PRO A 145 -6.01 -4.63 -2.26
N MET A 146 -6.67 -3.51 -1.91
CA MET A 146 -7.33 -3.36 -0.63
C MET A 146 -8.59 -4.22 -0.54
N GLN A 147 -9.42 -4.25 -1.60
CA GLN A 147 -10.60 -5.11 -1.69
C GLN A 147 -10.21 -6.59 -1.55
N ALA A 148 -9.12 -7.03 -2.20
CA ALA A 148 -8.63 -8.39 -2.04
C ALA A 148 -8.27 -8.72 -0.58
N LEU A 149 -7.60 -7.79 0.14
CA LEU A 149 -7.32 -7.96 1.56
C LEU A 149 -8.59 -7.95 2.44
N GLU A 150 -9.60 -7.17 2.07
CA GLU A 150 -10.91 -7.17 2.77
C GLU A 150 -11.65 -8.49 2.60
N GLU A 151 -11.78 -8.98 1.35
CA GLU A 151 -12.43 -10.24 1.00
C GLU A 151 -11.74 -11.44 1.67
N ALA A 152 -10.41 -11.43 1.68
CA ALA A 152 -9.59 -12.44 2.35
C ALA A 152 -9.49 -12.23 3.87
N GLN A 153 -10.13 -11.19 4.42
CA GLN A 153 -10.17 -10.87 5.85
C GLN A 153 -8.81 -10.56 6.49
N PHE A 154 -7.86 -10.02 5.76
CA PHE A 154 -6.58 -9.56 6.30
C PHE A 154 -6.64 -8.17 6.93
N VAL A 155 -7.63 -7.35 6.56
CA VAL A 155 -7.86 -6.02 7.15
C VAL A 155 -9.23 -5.92 7.81
N LEU A 156 -9.43 -4.89 8.63
CA LEU A 156 -10.71 -4.54 9.20
C LEU A 156 -11.49 -3.72 8.18
N ALA A 157 -12.57 -4.29 7.67
CA ALA A 157 -13.46 -3.65 6.71
C ALA A 157 -14.54 -2.78 7.42
N PRO A 158 -15.05 -1.75 6.73
CA PRO A 158 -14.59 -1.25 5.44
C PRO A 158 -13.31 -0.42 5.56
N SER A 159 -12.47 -0.45 4.52
CA SER A 159 -11.41 0.55 4.36
C SER A 159 -12.00 1.94 4.14
N LYS A 160 -11.21 2.97 4.39
CA LYS A 160 -11.62 4.36 4.16
C LYS A 160 -10.79 4.96 3.02
N ILE A 161 -11.45 5.64 2.08
CA ILE A 161 -10.73 6.47 1.10
C ILE A 161 -10.25 7.71 1.84
N PHE A 162 -8.95 7.99 1.79
CA PHE A 162 -8.37 9.14 2.47
C PHE A 162 -7.78 10.19 1.52
N ALA A 163 -7.59 9.85 0.25
CA ALA A 163 -7.11 10.76 -0.78
C ALA A 163 -7.48 10.26 -2.18
N ARG A 164 -7.35 11.14 -3.17
CA ARG A 164 -7.33 10.80 -4.60
C ARG A 164 -6.09 11.39 -5.24
N ASN A 165 -5.69 10.84 -6.39
CA ASN A 165 -4.56 11.35 -7.16
C ASN A 165 -4.86 11.23 -8.66
N SER A 166 -4.10 11.95 -9.46
CA SER A 166 -4.13 11.87 -10.92
C SER A 166 -2.73 11.57 -11.46
N LEU A 167 -2.65 11.20 -12.72
CA LEU A 167 -1.38 10.97 -13.40
C LEU A 167 -0.88 12.24 -14.08
N THR A 168 0.44 12.30 -14.25
CA THR A 168 1.12 13.31 -15.06
C THR A 168 2.24 12.66 -15.87
N ILE A 169 2.63 13.29 -16.96
CA ILE A 169 3.85 12.92 -17.67
C ILE A 169 5.01 13.63 -16.97
N VAL A 170 5.99 12.87 -16.48
CA VAL A 170 7.25 13.43 -15.99
C VAL A 170 8.26 13.48 -17.12
N THR A 171 9.02 14.55 -17.20
CA THR A 171 10.08 14.78 -18.19
C THR A 171 11.41 15.05 -17.51
N LYS A 172 12.50 15.03 -18.27
CA LYS A 172 13.78 15.61 -17.81
C LYS A 172 13.60 17.10 -17.59
N ALA A 173 14.47 17.69 -16.78
CA ALA A 173 14.47 19.12 -16.50
C ALA A 173 14.41 19.95 -17.80
N ASN A 174 13.57 20.98 -17.80
CA ASN A 174 13.32 21.85 -18.96
C ASN A 174 12.73 21.17 -20.20
N ASN A 175 12.21 19.94 -20.06
CA ASN A 175 11.50 19.19 -21.11
C ASN A 175 12.22 19.25 -22.48
N PRO A 176 13.45 18.72 -22.60
CA PRO A 176 14.28 18.90 -23.80
C PRO A 176 13.68 18.24 -25.07
N LYS A 177 12.75 17.32 -24.88
CA LYS A 177 12.02 16.65 -25.99
C LYS A 177 10.73 17.38 -26.38
N ASN A 178 10.41 18.50 -25.72
CA ASN A 178 9.21 19.30 -25.97
C ASN A 178 7.91 18.47 -25.96
N ILE A 179 7.79 17.55 -25.00
CA ILE A 179 6.64 16.70 -24.80
C ILE A 179 5.48 17.57 -24.31
N ARG A 180 4.27 17.41 -24.92
CA ARG A 180 3.08 18.21 -24.60
C ARG A 180 1.85 17.36 -24.31
N SER A 181 1.89 16.09 -24.69
CA SER A 181 0.75 15.19 -24.60
C SER A 181 1.18 13.73 -24.48
N LEU A 182 0.22 12.84 -24.19
CA LEU A 182 0.45 11.39 -24.25
C LEU A 182 0.89 10.91 -25.63
N ALA A 183 0.41 11.57 -26.72
CA ALA A 183 0.74 11.17 -28.08
C ALA A 183 2.25 11.30 -28.38
N ASP A 184 2.93 12.26 -27.78
CA ASP A 184 4.36 12.47 -28.00
C ASP A 184 5.20 11.32 -27.45
N LEU A 185 4.67 10.57 -26.45
CA LEU A 185 5.37 9.43 -25.86
C LEU A 185 5.57 8.26 -26.85
N ALA A 186 4.76 8.20 -27.92
CA ALA A 186 4.91 7.15 -28.94
C ALA A 186 6.23 7.24 -29.71
N THR A 187 6.86 8.42 -29.77
CA THR A 187 8.03 8.70 -30.62
C THR A 187 9.21 9.32 -29.87
N VAL A 188 9.07 9.58 -28.56
CA VAL A 188 10.09 10.34 -27.81
C VAL A 188 11.38 9.56 -27.54
N GLY A 189 11.36 8.25 -27.67
CA GLY A 189 12.44 7.32 -27.32
C GLY A 189 12.05 6.43 -26.14
N THR A 190 12.94 6.28 -25.15
CA THR A 190 12.64 5.43 -23.98
C THR A 190 11.68 6.13 -23.03
N VAL A 191 10.57 5.45 -22.69
CA VAL A 191 9.57 5.91 -21.75
C VAL A 191 9.60 5.01 -20.52
N SER A 192 9.63 5.60 -19.32
CA SER A 192 9.53 4.87 -18.07
C SER A 192 8.08 4.75 -17.62
N LEU A 193 7.62 3.54 -17.41
CA LEU A 193 6.31 3.22 -16.82
C LEU A 193 6.53 2.31 -15.62
N CYS A 194 5.61 2.32 -14.67
CA CYS A 194 5.62 1.31 -13.63
C CYS A 194 5.35 -0.09 -14.21
N VAL A 195 5.76 -1.14 -13.50
CA VAL A 195 5.29 -2.50 -13.80
C VAL A 195 3.76 -2.56 -13.77
N GLN A 196 3.17 -3.39 -14.60
CA GLN A 196 1.69 -3.49 -14.76
C GLN A 196 0.96 -3.90 -13.47
N THR A 197 1.65 -4.61 -12.57
CA THR A 197 1.12 -5.01 -11.27
C THR A 197 1.09 -3.88 -10.24
N ALA A 198 1.75 -2.76 -10.52
CA ALA A 198 1.69 -1.56 -9.69
C ALA A 198 0.52 -0.66 -10.14
N PRO A 199 -0.17 0.05 -9.21
CA PRO A 199 -1.27 0.94 -9.57
C PRO A 199 -0.89 2.00 -10.61
N CYS A 200 0.31 2.63 -10.47
CA CYS A 200 0.79 3.60 -11.44
C CYS A 200 0.96 3.01 -12.85
N GLY A 201 1.38 1.75 -12.98
CA GLY A 201 1.49 1.07 -14.28
C GLY A 201 0.13 0.76 -14.88
N LYS A 202 -0.78 0.19 -14.07
CA LYS A 202 -2.17 -0.08 -14.47
C LYS A 202 -2.87 1.19 -14.99
N PHE A 203 -2.79 2.29 -14.26
CA PHE A 203 -3.47 3.52 -14.63
C PHE A 203 -2.78 4.25 -15.81
N ALA A 204 -1.45 4.18 -15.92
CA ALA A 204 -0.72 4.69 -17.09
C ALA A 204 -1.15 3.98 -18.38
N GLU A 205 -1.25 2.64 -18.35
CA GLU A 205 -1.71 1.87 -19.50
C GLU A 205 -3.17 2.15 -19.85
N GLN A 206 -4.04 2.33 -18.87
CA GLN A 206 -5.42 2.75 -19.10
C GLN A 206 -5.48 4.13 -19.75
N SER A 207 -4.67 5.10 -19.30
CA SER A 207 -4.61 6.44 -19.88
C SER A 207 -4.11 6.40 -21.33
N LEU A 208 -3.04 5.65 -21.59
CA LEU A 208 -2.50 5.46 -22.96
C LEU A 208 -3.53 4.80 -23.87
N THR A 209 -4.18 3.74 -23.41
CA THR A 209 -5.22 3.02 -24.16
C THR A 209 -6.40 3.95 -24.48
N THR A 210 -6.88 4.71 -23.52
CA THR A 210 -8.00 5.66 -23.70
C THR A 210 -7.63 6.78 -24.68
N ALA A 211 -6.35 7.19 -24.69
CA ALA A 211 -5.83 8.17 -25.62
C ALA A 211 -5.51 7.60 -27.01
N GLY A 212 -5.61 6.28 -27.20
CA GLY A 212 -5.23 5.61 -28.46
C GLY A 212 -3.72 5.64 -28.75
N VAL A 213 -2.90 5.77 -27.69
CA VAL A 213 -1.43 5.85 -27.79
C VAL A 213 -0.83 4.49 -27.54
N SER A 214 0.03 4.03 -28.45
CA SER A 214 0.80 2.80 -28.32
C SER A 214 2.28 3.11 -28.32
N ILE A 215 3.00 2.57 -27.33
CA ILE A 215 4.44 2.66 -27.19
C ILE A 215 4.99 1.24 -27.40
N ALA A 216 5.99 1.08 -28.28
CA ALA A 216 6.62 -0.21 -28.47
C ALA A 216 7.26 -0.68 -27.17
N GLU A 217 7.06 -1.93 -26.75
CA GLU A 217 7.61 -2.46 -25.49
C GLU A 217 9.15 -2.35 -25.43
N SER A 218 9.84 -2.41 -26.58
CA SER A 218 11.29 -2.15 -26.67
C SER A 218 11.71 -0.74 -26.23
N ASN A 219 10.76 0.20 -26.23
CA ASN A 219 10.95 1.58 -25.83
C ASN A 219 10.41 1.86 -24.40
N ILE A 220 9.99 0.82 -23.69
CA ILE A 220 9.48 0.96 -22.33
C ILE A 220 10.53 0.40 -21.34
N THR A 221 10.88 1.18 -20.33
CA THR A 221 11.54 0.67 -19.12
C THR A 221 10.52 0.60 -17.99
N ARG A 222 10.62 -0.43 -17.13
CA ARG A 222 9.64 -0.71 -16.08
C ARG A 222 10.21 -0.45 -14.69
N GLY A 223 9.71 0.60 -14.02
CA GLY A 223 9.98 0.86 -12.60
C GLY A 223 9.12 -0.05 -11.71
N ALA A 224 9.68 -0.52 -10.60
CA ALA A 224 8.93 -1.34 -9.64
C ALA A 224 7.76 -0.58 -8.99
N ASP A 225 7.88 0.73 -8.88
CA ASP A 225 6.91 1.65 -8.27
C ASP A 225 7.04 3.07 -8.88
N ALA A 226 6.23 4.01 -8.41
CA ALA A 226 6.22 5.39 -8.89
C ALA A 226 7.57 6.10 -8.72
N GLN A 227 8.24 5.89 -7.58
CA GLN A 227 9.53 6.51 -7.30
C GLN A 227 10.64 5.96 -8.21
N ALA A 228 10.67 4.64 -8.45
CA ALA A 228 11.61 4.02 -9.37
C ALA A 228 11.38 4.50 -10.81
N THR A 229 10.12 4.65 -11.22
CA THR A 229 9.73 5.17 -12.53
C THR A 229 10.19 6.62 -12.71
N MET A 230 9.99 7.46 -11.71
CA MET A 230 10.46 8.86 -11.74
C MET A 230 12.00 8.94 -11.81
N ARG A 231 12.73 8.18 -10.98
CA ARG A 231 14.20 8.17 -11.03
C ARG A 231 14.75 7.75 -12.38
N ALA A 232 14.12 6.84 -13.09
CA ALA A 232 14.54 6.44 -14.44
C ALA A 232 14.50 7.62 -15.43
N VAL A 233 13.64 8.61 -15.21
CA VAL A 233 13.57 9.85 -16.01
C VAL A 233 14.56 10.90 -15.50
N THR A 234 14.60 11.15 -14.19
CA THR A 234 15.39 12.25 -13.61
C THR A 234 16.88 11.96 -13.57
N GLU A 235 17.28 10.72 -13.37
CA GLU A 235 18.66 10.27 -13.16
C GLU A 235 19.12 9.23 -14.21
N GLY A 236 18.18 8.65 -14.98
CA GLY A 236 18.44 7.57 -15.91
C GLY A 236 18.31 7.95 -17.38
N ASP A 237 18.12 6.94 -18.23
CA ASP A 237 18.11 7.06 -19.69
C ASP A 237 16.70 7.26 -20.28
N ALA A 238 15.63 7.20 -19.47
CA ALA A 238 14.29 7.45 -19.97
C ALA A 238 14.11 8.96 -20.29
N GLU A 239 13.45 9.24 -21.42
CA GLU A 239 13.19 10.60 -21.85
C GLU A 239 11.97 11.20 -21.18
N ALA A 240 11.01 10.35 -20.84
CA ALA A 240 9.78 10.68 -20.13
C ALA A 240 9.26 9.48 -19.36
N GLY A 241 8.26 9.71 -18.51
CA GLY A 241 7.53 8.66 -17.82
C GLY A 241 6.12 9.09 -17.46
N ILE A 242 5.31 8.16 -16.99
CA ILE A 242 4.00 8.46 -16.40
C ILE A 242 4.05 8.06 -14.94
N VAL A 243 3.82 9.04 -14.06
CA VAL A 243 3.80 8.91 -12.60
C VAL A 243 2.59 9.65 -12.04
N TYR A 244 2.41 9.62 -10.74
CA TYR A 244 1.38 10.46 -10.11
C TYR A 244 1.79 11.93 -10.13
N ALA A 245 0.80 12.83 -10.19
CA ALA A 245 1.04 14.27 -10.16
C ALA A 245 1.80 14.71 -8.90
N THR A 246 1.62 13.99 -7.79
CA THR A 246 2.31 14.22 -6.52
C THR A 246 3.78 13.82 -6.51
N ASP A 247 4.24 13.00 -7.47
CA ASP A 247 5.63 12.54 -7.56
C ASP A 247 6.50 13.49 -8.39
N ALA A 248 5.90 14.25 -9.30
CA ALA A 248 6.63 15.12 -10.24
C ALA A 248 6.68 16.57 -9.79
N SER A 249 7.81 17.23 -9.98
CA SER A 249 7.88 18.68 -9.79
C SER A 249 7.12 19.41 -10.91
N PRO A 250 6.51 20.58 -10.64
CA PRO A 250 5.77 21.33 -11.65
C PRO A 250 6.58 21.64 -12.91
N GLU A 251 7.89 21.93 -12.75
CA GLU A 251 8.80 22.32 -13.86
C GLU A 251 9.17 21.13 -14.78
N ALA A 252 9.01 19.91 -14.27
CA ALA A 252 9.31 18.67 -14.99
C ALA A 252 8.06 17.84 -15.29
N SER A 253 6.88 18.44 -15.20
CA SER A 253 5.61 17.75 -15.42
C SER A 253 4.82 18.34 -16.59
N VAL A 254 4.11 17.45 -17.31
CA VAL A 254 3.17 17.80 -18.35
C VAL A 254 1.83 17.17 -18.03
N ALA A 255 0.80 17.98 -17.89
CA ALA A 255 -0.52 17.51 -17.51
C ALA A 255 -1.10 16.59 -18.58
N ILE A 256 -1.69 15.47 -18.15
CA ILE A 256 -2.49 14.61 -19.01
C ILE A 256 -3.89 15.23 -19.13
N GLU A 257 -4.41 15.33 -20.36
CA GLU A 257 -5.77 15.82 -20.59
C GLU A 257 -6.78 15.04 -19.72
N GLN A 258 -7.68 15.75 -19.04
CA GLN A 258 -8.62 15.16 -18.08
C GLN A 258 -9.42 13.97 -18.63
N ARG A 259 -9.80 14.00 -19.92
CA ARG A 259 -10.54 12.90 -20.57
C ARG A 259 -9.74 11.59 -20.69
N TYR A 260 -8.42 11.64 -20.58
CA TYR A 260 -7.52 10.49 -20.60
C TYR A 260 -6.90 10.18 -19.25
N ASN A 261 -7.01 11.11 -18.28
CA ASN A 261 -6.44 10.95 -16.96
C ASN A 261 -7.32 10.08 -16.06
N ILE A 262 -6.69 9.25 -15.27
CA ILE A 262 -7.38 8.39 -14.30
C ILE A 262 -7.18 8.99 -12.92
N ASN A 263 -8.30 9.31 -12.26
CA ASN A 263 -8.29 9.66 -10.84
C ASN A 263 -8.37 8.38 -10.03
N ASN A 264 -7.30 8.01 -9.37
CA ASN A 264 -7.26 6.84 -8.51
C ASN A 264 -7.57 7.19 -7.06
N GLU A 265 -8.16 6.26 -6.34
CA GLU A 265 -8.52 6.36 -4.94
C GLU A 265 -7.49 5.67 -4.06
N TYR A 266 -7.21 6.28 -2.93
CA TYR A 266 -6.27 5.82 -1.93
C TYR A 266 -7.02 5.30 -0.69
N PRO A 267 -7.20 3.99 -0.56
CA PRO A 267 -7.79 3.37 0.62
C PRO A 267 -6.77 3.16 1.72
N ILE A 268 -7.23 3.24 2.98
CA ILE A 268 -6.48 2.92 4.19
C ILE A 268 -7.29 1.98 5.09
N ALA A 269 -6.65 1.00 5.71
CA ALA A 269 -7.29 0.09 6.65
C ALA A 269 -6.30 -0.39 7.73
N VAL A 270 -6.84 -0.71 8.90
CA VAL A 270 -6.10 -1.42 9.97
C VAL A 270 -6.07 -2.91 9.63
N THR A 271 -4.93 -3.57 9.78
CA THR A 271 -4.82 -5.02 9.56
C THR A 271 -5.43 -5.81 10.71
N ARG A 272 -5.95 -7.00 10.42
CA ARG A 272 -6.49 -7.89 11.47
C ARG A 272 -5.40 -8.47 12.38
N SER A 273 -4.19 -8.63 11.86
CA SER A 273 -3.02 -9.10 12.59
C SER A 273 -2.45 -8.08 13.59
N SER A 274 -2.86 -6.81 13.49
CA SER A 274 -2.37 -5.77 14.40
C SER A 274 -2.70 -6.09 15.85
N SER A 275 -1.68 -6.11 16.69
CA SER A 275 -1.80 -6.14 18.14
C SER A 275 -2.00 -4.74 18.76
N GLN A 276 -1.80 -3.68 17.97
CA GLN A 276 -1.86 -2.28 18.34
C GLN A 276 -3.09 -1.56 17.75
N ARG A 277 -4.24 -2.23 17.68
CA ARG A 277 -5.43 -1.76 16.95
C ARG A 277 -5.89 -0.36 17.35
N VAL A 278 -5.81 -0.01 18.63
CA VAL A 278 -6.20 1.31 19.14
C VAL A 278 -5.28 2.40 18.57
N LEU A 279 -3.96 2.16 18.63
CA LEU A 279 -2.97 3.09 18.09
C LEU A 279 -3.04 3.17 16.57
N ALA A 280 -3.22 2.04 15.88
CA ALA A 280 -3.39 1.99 14.44
C ALA A 280 -4.67 2.75 13.99
N ALA A 281 -5.78 2.54 14.67
CA ALA A 281 -7.02 3.27 14.38
C ALA A 281 -6.85 4.78 14.61
N ALA A 282 -6.17 5.18 15.69
CA ALA A 282 -5.90 6.58 15.96
C ALA A 282 -5.01 7.23 14.89
N PHE A 283 -3.99 6.52 14.40
CA PHE A 283 -3.18 7.01 13.28
C PHE A 283 -4.01 7.14 12.00
N MET A 284 -4.85 6.16 11.68
CA MET A 284 -5.76 6.22 10.52
C MET A 284 -6.71 7.43 10.62
N GLU A 285 -7.30 7.69 11.78
CA GLU A 285 -8.14 8.87 12.00
C GLU A 285 -7.33 10.18 11.90
N PHE A 286 -6.07 10.17 12.31
CA PHE A 286 -5.19 11.33 12.15
C PHE A 286 -4.90 11.63 10.67
N VAL A 287 -4.67 10.61 9.84
CA VAL A 287 -4.56 10.77 8.36
C VAL A 287 -5.82 11.42 7.79
N LEU A 288 -7.00 11.03 8.27
CA LEU A 288 -8.31 11.55 7.83
C LEU A 288 -8.66 12.91 8.44
N SER A 289 -7.96 13.35 9.47
CA SER A 289 -8.20 14.64 10.14
C SER A 289 -7.75 15.82 9.29
N ALA A 290 -8.18 17.02 9.66
CA ALA A 290 -7.72 18.25 8.99
C ALA A 290 -6.18 18.37 8.96
N ALA A 291 -5.48 17.91 10.00
CA ALA A 291 -4.01 17.92 10.04
C ALA A 291 -3.41 17.03 8.96
N GLY A 292 -3.86 15.77 8.84
CA GLY A 292 -3.40 14.84 7.81
C GLY A 292 -3.78 15.31 6.40
N GLN A 293 -5.02 15.79 6.24
CA GLN A 293 -5.53 16.26 4.94
C GLN A 293 -4.81 17.51 4.45
N ASN A 294 -4.37 18.41 5.34
CA ASN A 294 -3.57 19.58 4.96
C ASN A 294 -2.19 19.16 4.43
N VAL A 295 -1.56 18.14 4.99
CA VAL A 295 -0.29 17.59 4.45
C VAL A 295 -0.53 17.01 3.06
N LEU A 296 -1.51 16.14 2.90
CA LEU A 296 -1.86 15.52 1.62
C LEU A 296 -2.17 16.55 0.54
N SER A 297 -3.01 17.55 0.86
CA SER A 297 -3.36 18.62 -0.10
C SER A 297 -2.17 19.45 -0.52
N ARG A 298 -1.25 19.78 0.39
CA ARG A 298 -0.03 20.50 0.08
C ARG A 298 0.91 19.71 -0.82
N ASP A 299 0.94 18.38 -0.66
CA ASP A 299 1.69 17.47 -1.52
C ASP A 299 0.97 17.18 -2.85
N GLY A 300 -0.18 17.82 -3.13
CA GLY A 300 -0.89 17.72 -4.41
C GLY A 300 -1.95 16.62 -4.49
N PHE A 301 -2.22 15.90 -3.40
CA PHE A 301 -3.33 14.95 -3.37
C PHE A 301 -4.67 15.68 -3.38
N LEU A 302 -5.65 15.07 -4.03
CA LEU A 302 -7.04 15.51 -4.04
C LEU A 302 -7.77 14.97 -2.81
N ALA A 303 -8.78 15.69 -2.35
CA ALA A 303 -9.64 15.25 -1.25
C ALA A 303 -10.35 13.91 -1.55
N PRO A 304 -10.69 13.14 -0.51
CA PRO A 304 -11.39 11.85 -0.63
C PRO A 304 -12.74 11.97 -1.35
#